data_45bcc0befc9075d4c343d6ced6d740ea
#
_entry.id   45bcc0befc9075d4c343d6ced6d740ea
#
_cell.length_a   1.000
_cell.length_b   1.000
_cell.length_c   1.000
_cell.angle_alpha   90.00
_cell.angle_beta   90.00
_cell.angle_gamma   90.00
#
_symmetry.space_group_name_H-M   'P 1'
#
loop_
_entity.id
_entity.type
_entity.pdbx_description
1 polymer ?
#
loop_
_entity_poly.entity_id
_entity_poly.type
_entity_poly.pdbx_seq_one_letter_code
_entity_poly.pdbx_strand_id
1 'polypeptide(L)'
;LFRGKEGYCNTVQHAGVIIDHKDDMPHHIFGNFAEHDPVTNIARDYLAVTGASLMIKKDLFNAIKGFDTDYWVEFQDVDICFKVKAAGYRVRYTPYSVAYHDEGGTRGRTVSAEIREHDAGLLLNRWGKQADDMYLWRDRAYGLPDLRGVKADVR
;
A
#
# COMPACT_ATOMS: atom_id res chain seq x y z
N LEU A 1 9.03 -0.42 -4.33
CA LEU A 1 8.69 -1.02 -5.61
C LEU A 1 8.79 0.01 -6.73
N PHE A 2 9.45 -0.30 -7.83
CA PHE A 2 9.66 0.60 -8.96
C PHE A 2 8.88 0.18 -10.19
N ARG A 3 8.63 1.15 -11.08
CA ARG A 3 7.97 0.89 -12.36
C ARG A 3 8.96 0.27 -13.34
N GLY A 4 8.58 -0.86 -13.94
CA GLY A 4 9.42 -1.62 -14.88
C GLY A 4 9.31 -1.22 -16.34
N LYS A 5 8.51 -0.21 -16.70
CA LYS A 5 8.28 0.19 -18.10
C LYS A 5 9.18 1.32 -18.57
N GLU A 6 9.55 1.22 -19.84
CA GLU A 6 10.21 2.29 -20.60
C GLU A 6 9.43 3.63 -20.44
N GLY A 7 10.13 4.70 -20.10
CA GLY A 7 9.52 6.01 -19.78
C GLY A 7 9.17 6.24 -18.30
N TYR A 8 9.18 5.20 -17.46
CA TYR A 8 8.95 5.28 -16.00
C TYR A 8 10.08 4.64 -15.20
N CYS A 9 11.18 4.29 -15.86
CA CYS A 9 12.37 3.75 -15.22
C CYS A 9 12.87 4.70 -14.13
N ASN A 10 13.24 4.13 -12.98
CA ASN A 10 13.76 4.87 -11.84
C ASN A 10 12.73 5.75 -11.11
N THR A 11 11.43 5.47 -11.26
CA THR A 11 10.40 6.10 -10.43
C THR A 11 9.76 5.09 -9.49
N VAL A 12 9.41 5.56 -8.31
CA VAL A 12 8.70 4.78 -7.31
C VAL A 12 7.28 4.50 -7.79
N GLN A 13 6.85 3.22 -7.76
CA GLN A 13 5.46 2.85 -7.93
C GLN A 13 4.73 2.85 -6.58
N HIS A 14 5.41 2.36 -5.54
CA HIS A 14 4.83 2.15 -4.24
C HIS A 14 5.91 2.29 -3.15
N ALA A 15 5.60 3.07 -2.14
CA ALA A 15 6.38 3.17 -0.90
C ALA A 15 5.49 3.15 0.36
N GLY A 16 4.31 2.54 0.26
CA GLY A 16 3.30 2.39 1.30
C GLY A 16 1.90 2.58 0.75
N VAL A 17 0.90 2.16 1.51
CA VAL A 17 -0.53 2.38 1.23
C VAL A 17 -1.14 3.16 2.38
N ILE A 18 -1.87 4.19 2.05
CA ILE A 18 -2.68 5.01 2.96
C ILE A 18 -4.16 4.88 2.59
N ILE A 19 -5.04 5.20 3.53
CA ILE A 19 -6.47 5.38 3.26
C ILE A 19 -6.73 6.87 3.06
N ASP A 20 -7.30 7.24 1.90
CA ASP A 20 -7.65 8.62 1.63
C ASP A 20 -9.02 8.95 2.24
N HIS A 21 -9.08 10.00 3.07
CA HIS A 21 -10.32 10.46 3.70
C HIS A 21 -11.39 10.99 2.73
N LYS A 22 -11.01 11.25 1.48
CA LYS A 22 -11.95 11.79 0.49
C LYS A 22 -12.87 10.70 -0.07
N ASP A 23 -12.35 9.50 -0.19
CA ASP A 23 -13.06 8.37 -0.77
C ASP A 23 -13.04 7.11 0.11
N ASP A 24 -12.37 7.17 1.27
CA ASP A 24 -12.14 6.06 2.19
C ASP A 24 -11.45 4.85 1.54
N MET A 25 -10.68 5.08 0.45
CA MET A 25 -10.04 4.04 -0.33
C MET A 25 -8.52 3.98 -0.14
N PRO A 26 -7.93 2.78 -0.35
CA PRO A 26 -6.49 2.61 -0.33
C PRO A 26 -5.81 3.27 -1.54
N HIS A 27 -4.78 4.05 -1.28
CA HIS A 27 -3.96 4.67 -2.31
C HIS A 27 -2.47 4.44 -2.08
N HIS A 28 -1.71 4.23 -3.15
CA HIS A 28 -0.26 4.19 -3.08
C HIS A 28 0.28 5.59 -2.80
N ILE A 29 1.18 5.68 -1.82
CA ILE A 29 1.87 6.93 -1.52
C ILE A 29 3.22 7.00 -2.26
N PHE A 30 3.67 8.21 -2.56
CA PHE A 30 4.94 8.52 -3.24
C PHE A 30 5.08 7.94 -4.65
N GLY A 31 4.00 7.62 -5.31
CA GLY A 31 4.02 7.26 -6.72
C GLY A 31 4.65 8.35 -7.59
N ASN A 32 5.50 7.96 -8.55
CA ASN A 32 6.26 8.81 -9.47
C ASN A 32 7.39 9.65 -8.84
N PHE A 33 7.68 9.52 -7.55
CA PHE A 33 8.88 10.10 -6.95
C PHE A 33 10.13 9.43 -7.54
N ALA A 34 11.27 10.14 -7.53
CA ALA A 34 12.53 9.58 -7.97
C ALA A 34 12.97 8.42 -7.08
N GLU A 35 13.66 7.44 -7.65
CA GLU A 35 14.15 6.25 -6.93
C GLU A 35 14.95 6.60 -5.66
N HIS A 36 15.74 7.68 -5.74
CA HIS A 36 16.60 8.09 -4.63
C HIS A 36 16.04 9.25 -3.80
N ASP A 37 14.74 9.53 -3.93
CA ASP A 37 14.13 10.57 -3.10
C ASP A 37 14.23 10.19 -1.62
N PRO A 38 14.78 11.06 -0.77
CA PRO A 38 14.97 10.76 0.66
C PRO A 38 13.68 10.34 1.36
N VAL A 39 12.53 10.87 0.94
CA VAL A 39 11.24 10.57 1.57
C VAL A 39 10.79 9.13 1.35
N THR A 40 11.20 8.51 0.25
CA THR A 40 10.91 7.11 -0.07
C THR A 40 11.92 6.12 0.50
N ASN A 41 13.06 6.61 0.98
CA ASN A 41 14.16 5.80 1.52
C ASN A 41 14.13 5.67 3.06
N ILE A 42 12.95 5.78 3.67
CA ILE A 42 12.75 5.64 5.12
C ILE A 42 11.84 4.46 5.38
N ALA A 43 12.33 3.50 6.17
CA ALA A 43 11.50 2.37 6.63
C ALA A 43 10.41 2.89 7.60
N ARG A 44 9.15 2.54 7.33
CA ARG A 44 7.99 3.03 8.09
C ARG A 44 6.92 1.97 8.24
N ASP A 45 6.11 2.10 9.28
CA ASP A 45 4.91 1.29 9.45
C ASP A 45 3.73 2.00 8.76
N TYR A 46 2.95 1.23 7.99
CA TYR A 46 1.77 1.70 7.28
C TYR A 46 0.54 0.86 7.63
N LEU A 47 -0.64 1.31 7.21
CA LEU A 47 -1.85 0.49 7.28
C LEU A 47 -1.73 -0.73 6.38
N ALA A 48 -1.21 -0.54 5.17
CA ALA A 48 -0.99 -1.62 4.23
C ALA A 48 0.23 -1.38 3.32
N VAL A 49 0.64 -2.43 2.62
CA VAL A 49 1.64 -2.41 1.54
C VAL A 49 1.13 -3.27 0.40
N THR A 50 1.64 -3.03 -0.82
CA THR A 50 1.21 -3.78 -2.00
C THR A 50 1.65 -5.24 -1.98
N GLY A 51 0.79 -6.12 -2.45
CA GLY A 51 1.08 -7.55 -2.62
C GLY A 51 2.09 -7.87 -3.72
N ALA A 52 2.40 -6.91 -4.61
CA ALA A 52 3.39 -7.11 -5.67
C ALA A 52 4.81 -7.39 -5.13
N SER A 53 5.11 -6.95 -3.89
CA SER A 53 6.35 -7.28 -3.18
C SER A 53 6.08 -7.29 -1.68
N LEU A 54 5.58 -8.43 -1.18
CA LEU A 54 5.16 -8.59 0.22
C LEU A 54 5.82 -9.84 0.81
N MET A 55 6.30 -9.71 2.04
CA MET A 55 6.81 -10.83 2.82
C MET A 55 6.03 -10.95 4.14
N ILE A 56 5.62 -12.15 4.48
CA ILE A 56 4.94 -12.47 5.74
C ILE A 56 5.46 -13.78 6.31
N LYS A 57 5.53 -13.90 7.63
CA LYS A 57 5.88 -15.18 8.27
C LYS A 57 4.83 -16.23 7.96
N LYS A 58 5.25 -17.44 7.55
CA LYS A 58 4.35 -18.52 7.16
C LYS A 58 3.32 -18.87 8.24
N ASP A 59 3.76 -18.94 9.50
CA ASP A 59 2.85 -19.30 10.58
C ASP A 59 1.80 -18.23 10.81
N LEU A 60 2.16 -16.93 10.70
CA LEU A 60 1.22 -15.84 10.76
C LEU A 60 0.26 -15.87 9.57
N PHE A 61 0.78 -16.07 8.35
CA PHE A 61 -0.05 -16.21 7.15
C PHE A 61 -1.11 -17.29 7.31
N ASN A 62 -0.71 -18.45 7.81
CA ASN A 62 -1.63 -19.57 8.07
C ASN A 62 -2.64 -19.23 9.18
N ALA A 63 -2.19 -18.62 10.27
CA ALA A 63 -3.05 -18.25 11.40
C ALA A 63 -4.15 -17.26 11.00
N ILE A 64 -3.85 -16.30 10.11
CA ILE A 64 -4.81 -15.32 9.59
C ILE A 64 -5.57 -15.81 8.35
N LYS A 65 -5.39 -17.08 7.96
CA LYS A 65 -6.05 -17.74 6.82
C LYS A 65 -5.68 -17.15 5.45
N GLY A 66 -4.51 -16.54 5.34
CA GLY A 66 -3.98 -16.06 4.06
C GLY A 66 -4.82 -14.99 3.37
N PHE A 67 -4.67 -14.93 2.04
CA PHE A 67 -5.47 -14.06 1.19
C PHE A 67 -6.93 -14.53 1.15
N ASP A 68 -7.83 -13.58 1.07
CA ASP A 68 -9.26 -13.85 0.97
C ASP A 68 -9.67 -14.00 -0.49
N THR A 69 -10.32 -15.11 -0.79
CA THR A 69 -10.73 -15.47 -2.16
C THR A 69 -12.04 -14.82 -2.60
N ASP A 70 -12.73 -14.11 -1.72
CA ASP A 70 -13.94 -13.35 -2.06
C ASP A 70 -13.60 -12.09 -2.86
N TYR A 71 -12.39 -11.54 -2.72
CA TYR A 71 -11.91 -10.47 -3.60
C TYR A 71 -11.63 -11.00 -4.99
N TRP A 72 -12.10 -10.30 -5.99
CA TRP A 72 -11.90 -10.71 -7.37
C TRP A 72 -10.53 -10.31 -7.92
N VAL A 73 -10.11 -9.06 -7.67
CA VAL A 73 -8.88 -8.49 -8.25
C VAL A 73 -8.16 -7.50 -7.36
N GLU A 74 -8.88 -6.60 -6.68
CA GLU A 74 -8.30 -5.49 -5.93
C GLU A 74 -8.37 -5.73 -4.41
N PHE A 75 -7.51 -5.05 -3.66
CA PHE A 75 -7.51 -4.94 -2.20
C PHE A 75 -7.23 -6.21 -1.40
N GLN A 76 -6.90 -7.36 -2.00
CA GLN A 76 -6.50 -8.57 -1.27
C GLN A 76 -5.27 -8.33 -0.40
N ASP A 77 -4.35 -7.50 -0.90
CA ASP A 77 -3.12 -7.11 -0.21
C ASP A 77 -3.39 -6.13 0.94
N VAL A 78 -4.38 -5.27 0.79
CA VAL A 78 -4.85 -4.39 1.87
C VAL A 78 -5.54 -5.21 2.95
N ASP A 79 -6.44 -6.12 2.57
CA ASP A 79 -7.14 -7.02 3.50
C ASP A 79 -6.18 -7.85 4.35
N ILE A 80 -5.19 -8.50 3.71
CA ILE A 80 -4.22 -9.29 4.47
C ILE A 80 -3.38 -8.42 5.42
N CYS A 81 -3.05 -7.20 5.04
CA CYS A 81 -2.38 -6.26 5.92
C CYS A 81 -3.24 -5.89 7.15
N PHE A 82 -4.54 -5.70 6.95
CA PHE A 82 -5.47 -5.45 8.07
C PHE A 82 -5.62 -6.68 8.97
N LYS A 83 -5.68 -7.89 8.42
CA LYS A 83 -5.62 -9.14 9.22
C LYS A 83 -4.34 -9.23 10.06
N VAL A 84 -3.19 -8.89 9.48
CA VAL A 84 -1.90 -8.83 10.19
C VAL A 84 -1.96 -7.86 11.35
N LYS A 85 -2.51 -6.65 11.15
CA LYS A 85 -2.67 -5.64 12.20
C LYS A 85 -3.67 -6.08 13.27
N ALA A 86 -4.79 -6.68 12.89
CA ALA A 86 -5.77 -7.22 13.82
C ALA A 86 -5.20 -8.35 14.69
N ALA A 87 -4.22 -9.09 14.19
CA ALA A 87 -3.46 -10.08 14.95
C ALA A 87 -2.36 -9.47 15.83
N GLY A 88 -2.26 -8.14 15.95
CA GLY A 88 -1.31 -7.44 16.81
C GLY A 88 0.10 -7.24 16.22
N TYR A 89 0.26 -7.45 14.91
CA TYR A 89 1.54 -7.26 14.22
C TYR A 89 1.57 -5.94 13.45
N ARG A 90 2.79 -5.54 13.06
CA ARG A 90 3.02 -4.34 12.26
C ARG A 90 3.15 -4.68 10.79
N VAL A 91 2.68 -3.78 9.94
CA VAL A 91 2.92 -3.80 8.49
C VAL A 91 3.99 -2.75 8.19
N ARG A 92 5.16 -3.19 7.74
CA ARG A 92 6.31 -2.32 7.58
C ARG A 92 6.79 -2.25 6.14
N TYR A 93 6.84 -1.06 5.61
CA TYR A 93 7.57 -0.75 4.38
C TYR A 93 9.07 -0.69 4.66
N THR A 94 9.86 -1.30 3.79
CA THR A 94 11.32 -1.18 3.79
C THR A 94 11.84 -0.77 2.42
N PRO A 95 12.70 0.27 2.32
CA PRO A 95 13.32 0.67 1.07
C PRO A 95 14.49 -0.23 0.66
N TYR A 96 14.97 -1.09 1.57
CA TYR A 96 16.14 -1.94 1.33
C TYR A 96 15.84 -3.18 0.48
N SER A 97 14.57 -3.49 0.24
CA SER A 97 14.12 -4.53 -0.68
C SER A 97 13.48 -3.90 -1.89
N VAL A 98 14.19 -3.92 -2.99
CA VAL A 98 13.79 -3.27 -4.25
C VAL A 98 13.37 -4.33 -5.26
N ALA A 99 12.25 -4.09 -5.93
CA ALA A 99 11.78 -4.91 -7.05
C ALA A 99 11.20 -4.01 -8.14
N TYR A 100 11.28 -4.45 -9.38
CA TYR A 100 10.62 -3.81 -10.52
C TYR A 100 9.34 -4.55 -10.84
N HIS A 101 8.27 -3.81 -11.04
CA HIS A 101 6.95 -4.36 -11.31
C HIS A 101 6.36 -3.79 -12.60
N ASP A 102 6.11 -4.68 -13.57
CA ASP A 102 5.36 -4.33 -14.78
C ASP A 102 3.86 -4.47 -14.49
N GLU A 103 3.28 -3.38 -14.01
CA GLU A 103 1.88 -3.32 -13.61
C GLU A 103 0.96 -3.68 -14.79
N GLY A 104 0.10 -4.65 -14.57
CA GLY A 104 -0.84 -5.12 -15.58
C GLY A 104 -0.22 -5.95 -16.70
N GLY A 105 1.05 -6.37 -16.57
CA GLY A 105 1.76 -7.15 -17.60
C GLY A 105 1.04 -8.44 -18.01
N THR A 106 0.32 -9.07 -17.09
CA THR A 106 -0.37 -10.34 -17.34
C THR A 106 -1.87 -10.17 -17.70
N ARG A 107 -2.55 -9.19 -17.10
CA ARG A 107 -4.01 -9.00 -17.18
C ARG A 107 -4.46 -7.82 -18.02
N GLY A 108 -3.54 -6.93 -18.43
CA GLY A 108 -3.89 -5.58 -18.83
C GLY A 108 -4.08 -4.66 -17.61
N ARG A 109 -4.22 -3.36 -17.88
CA ARG A 109 -4.21 -2.31 -16.84
C ARG A 109 -5.59 -1.90 -16.34
N THR A 110 -6.64 -2.30 -17.06
CA THR A 110 -7.99 -1.83 -16.77
C THR A 110 -8.73 -2.85 -15.92
N VAL A 111 -9.19 -2.41 -14.76
CA VAL A 111 -10.14 -3.13 -13.92
C VAL A 111 -11.53 -2.55 -14.21
N SER A 112 -12.54 -3.39 -14.40
CA SER A 112 -13.91 -2.92 -14.62
C SER A 112 -14.48 -2.20 -13.40
N ALA A 113 -15.42 -1.30 -13.59
CA ALA A 113 -16.10 -0.63 -12.50
C ALA A 113 -16.77 -1.62 -11.54
N GLU A 114 -17.40 -2.67 -12.08
CA GLU A 114 -18.06 -3.72 -11.33
C GLU A 114 -17.10 -4.44 -10.35
N ILE A 115 -15.91 -4.81 -10.80
CA ILE A 115 -14.88 -5.44 -9.96
C ILE A 115 -14.47 -4.48 -8.84
N ARG A 116 -14.24 -3.22 -9.19
CA ARG A 116 -13.83 -2.21 -8.23
C ARG A 116 -14.90 -1.96 -7.17
N GLU A 117 -16.14 -1.81 -7.57
CA GLU A 117 -17.27 -1.63 -6.64
C GLU A 117 -17.45 -2.83 -5.73
N HIS A 118 -17.36 -4.05 -6.26
CA HIS A 118 -17.44 -5.28 -5.49
C HIS A 118 -16.33 -5.34 -4.42
N ASP A 119 -15.07 -5.20 -4.84
CA ASP A 119 -13.92 -5.37 -3.96
C ASP A 119 -13.81 -4.24 -2.94
N ALA A 120 -14.13 -3.00 -3.32
CA ALA A 120 -14.22 -1.86 -2.41
C ALA A 120 -15.34 -2.04 -1.38
N GLY A 121 -16.52 -2.47 -1.82
CA GLY A 121 -17.64 -2.76 -0.92
C GLY A 121 -17.30 -3.87 0.08
N LEU A 122 -16.61 -4.90 -0.37
CA LEU A 122 -16.15 -5.99 0.50
C LEU A 122 -15.15 -5.51 1.55
N LEU A 123 -14.17 -4.70 1.14
CA LEU A 123 -13.19 -4.10 2.05
C LEU A 123 -13.86 -3.25 3.14
N LEU A 124 -14.76 -2.34 2.73
CA LEU A 124 -15.47 -1.46 3.65
C LEU A 124 -16.42 -2.24 4.59
N ASN A 125 -17.10 -3.26 4.09
CA ASN A 125 -17.99 -4.08 4.91
C ASN A 125 -17.23 -4.86 6.00
N ARG A 126 -16.01 -5.31 5.71
CA ARG A 126 -15.19 -6.07 6.68
C ARG A 126 -14.49 -5.20 7.70
N TRP A 127 -13.92 -4.11 7.23
CA TRP A 127 -13.01 -3.32 8.04
C TRP A 127 -13.56 -1.97 8.45
N GLY A 128 -14.70 -1.56 7.86
CA GLY A 128 -15.23 -0.23 8.06
C GLY A 128 -14.29 0.84 7.53
N LYS A 129 -14.55 2.08 7.92
CA LYS A 129 -13.67 3.18 7.60
C LYS A 129 -12.43 3.13 8.48
N GLN A 130 -11.27 3.01 7.87
CA GLN A 130 -10.00 3.03 8.57
C GLN A 130 -9.49 4.48 8.66
N ALA A 131 -9.24 4.93 9.88
CA ALA A 131 -8.54 6.20 10.07
C ALA A 131 -7.04 5.98 9.86
N ASP A 132 -6.43 6.85 9.08
CA ASP A 132 -4.99 6.84 8.86
C ASP A 132 -4.42 8.25 9.08
N ASP A 133 -3.53 8.38 10.05
CA ASP A 133 -2.80 9.64 10.27
C ASP A 133 -1.87 9.99 9.10
N MET A 134 -1.72 9.07 8.15
CA MET A 134 -0.87 9.24 6.97
C MET A 134 -1.50 10.12 5.88
N TYR A 135 -2.73 10.57 6.02
CA TYR A 135 -3.32 11.57 5.11
C TYR A 135 -2.43 12.83 4.98
N LEU A 136 -1.72 13.17 6.04
CA LEU A 136 -0.73 14.24 6.04
C LEU A 136 0.43 13.98 5.06
N TRP A 137 0.76 12.73 4.81
CA TRP A 137 1.79 12.35 3.85
C TRP A 137 1.30 12.47 2.41
N ARG A 138 0.05 12.17 2.16
CA ARG A 138 -0.53 12.34 0.82
C ARG A 138 -0.53 13.81 0.40
N ASP A 139 -1.02 14.68 1.25
CA ASP A 139 -1.08 16.11 0.93
C ASP A 139 0.32 16.72 0.75
N ARG A 140 1.32 16.06 1.30
CA ARG A 140 2.74 16.41 1.20
C ARG A 140 3.52 15.60 0.18
N ALA A 141 2.96 14.54 -0.37
CA ALA A 141 3.57 13.83 -1.49
C ALA A 141 3.76 14.73 -2.72
N TYR A 142 3.00 15.80 -2.79
CA TYR A 142 3.11 16.85 -3.81
C TYR A 142 3.77 18.14 -3.30
N GLY A 143 4.28 18.15 -2.09
CA GLY A 143 5.01 19.23 -1.45
C GLY A 143 6.08 18.69 -0.49
N LEU A 144 6.92 19.56 0.04
CA LEU A 144 7.90 19.16 1.05
C LEU A 144 7.16 18.64 2.29
N PRO A 145 7.52 17.45 2.81
CA PRO A 145 6.90 16.92 4.02
C PRO A 145 7.15 17.89 5.17
N ASP A 146 6.10 18.20 5.92
CA ASP A 146 6.27 18.90 7.18
C ASP A 146 7.02 17.97 8.14
N LEU A 147 8.23 18.33 8.44
CA LEU A 147 9.09 17.57 9.33
C LEU A 147 8.51 17.37 10.74
N ARG A 148 7.46 18.12 11.10
CA ARG A 148 6.72 17.92 12.36
C ARG A 148 5.96 16.59 12.37
N GLY A 149 5.48 16.09 11.22
CA GLY A 149 4.89 14.76 11.09
C GLY A 149 5.90 13.62 11.20
N VAL A 150 7.16 13.88 10.88
CA VAL A 150 8.23 12.86 10.98
C VAL A 150 8.56 12.53 12.42
N LYS A 151 8.41 13.48 13.34
CA LYS A 151 8.70 13.27 14.78
C LYS A 151 7.74 12.30 15.47
N ALA A 152 6.54 12.13 14.95
CA ALA A 152 5.57 11.19 15.50
C ALA A 152 5.90 9.72 15.15
N ASP A 153 6.62 9.51 14.05
CA ASP A 153 6.97 8.15 13.56
C ASP A 153 8.31 7.63 14.12
N VAL A 154 9.05 8.45 14.85
CA VAL A 154 10.42 8.12 15.36
C VAL A 154 10.40 7.65 16.82
N ARG A 155 9.24 7.40 17.40
CA ARG A 155 9.12 6.85 18.77
C ARG A 155 8.84 5.36 18.77
#